data_c36f15f74e1427a407fc1907c69277aa
#
_entry.id   c36f15f74e1427a407fc1907c69277aa
#
_cell.length_a   1.000
_cell.length_b   1.000
_cell.length_c   1.000
_cell.angle_alpha   90.00
_cell.angle_beta   90.00
_cell.angle_gamma   90.00
#
_symmetry.space_group_name_H-M   'P 1'
#
loop_
_entity.id
_entity.type
_entity.pdbx_description
1 polymer ?
#
loop_
_entity_poly.entity_id
_entity_poly.type
_entity_poly.pdbx_seq_one_letter_code
_entity_poly.pdbx_strand_id
1 'polypeptide(L)'
;MALIDFHSHILPGIDDGSANVEQSFAMLRMMEQQGIKQVVATPHFYPQHDSPERFVQRRERAYQQLCDQVLIRESFPEVILGAEVYFFRGMSQSDQLERLTIGEKRCILIEMPMAAWTDEMYRELEQIRTQRGIVPIVAHIDRYLRPFTAGARMRRLEQSPVVVQANADFFLKRTTARTALRLLKENRIHLLGSDCHDTERRKPNLDAALQRVRTKLGDDVIRRIEMHQEELLDL
;
A
#
# COMPACT_ATOMS: atom_id res chain seq x y z
N MET A 1 18.41 0.45 -8.08
CA MET A 1 17.51 0.46 -6.93
C MET A 1 16.41 -0.56 -7.19
N ALA A 2 15.86 -1.15 -6.14
CA ALA A 2 14.88 -2.22 -6.27
C ALA A 2 13.48 -1.62 -6.41
N LEU A 3 12.69 -2.07 -7.39
CA LEU A 3 11.28 -1.72 -7.48
C LEU A 3 10.50 -2.42 -6.37
N ILE A 4 9.73 -1.68 -5.60
CA ILE A 4 8.92 -2.18 -4.49
C ILE A 4 7.44 -1.95 -4.79
N ASP A 5 6.63 -3.00 -4.70
CA ASP A 5 5.18 -2.87 -4.70
C ASP A 5 4.69 -2.64 -3.26
N PHE A 6 4.22 -1.44 -2.97
CA PHE A 6 3.92 -1.02 -1.59
C PHE A 6 2.50 -1.37 -1.11
N HIS A 7 1.70 -2.05 -1.94
CA HIS A 7 0.33 -2.45 -1.61
C HIS A 7 -0.12 -3.63 -2.45
N SER A 8 -0.33 -4.78 -1.81
CA SER A 8 -0.75 -6.01 -2.48
C SER A 8 -1.50 -6.98 -1.57
N HIS A 9 -2.39 -7.79 -2.13
CA HIS A 9 -3.16 -8.83 -1.44
C HIS A 9 -2.74 -10.21 -1.94
N ILE A 10 -1.42 -10.48 -1.82
CA ILE A 10 -0.80 -11.72 -2.34
C ILE A 10 -0.85 -12.90 -1.38
N LEU A 11 -1.21 -12.70 -0.09
CA LEU A 11 -1.23 -13.79 0.88
C LEU A 11 -2.45 -14.70 0.65
N PRO A 12 -2.26 -16.05 0.64
CA PRO A 12 -3.30 -16.98 0.23
C PRO A 12 -4.44 -17.05 1.27
N GLY A 13 -5.68 -16.90 0.82
CA GLY A 13 -6.90 -17.19 1.58
C GLY A 13 -7.12 -16.39 2.86
N ILE A 14 -6.48 -15.21 3.00
CA ILE A 14 -6.61 -14.38 4.20
C ILE A 14 -7.71 -13.32 4.08
N ASP A 15 -7.93 -12.81 2.88
CA ASP A 15 -8.91 -11.76 2.54
C ASP A 15 -9.51 -12.01 1.15
N ASP A 16 -9.99 -10.96 0.45
CA ASP A 16 -10.52 -11.02 -0.91
C ASP A 16 -9.45 -10.97 -2.00
N GLY A 17 -8.17 -11.05 -1.62
CA GLY A 17 -7.03 -11.16 -2.53
C GLY A 17 -6.83 -12.58 -3.04
N SER A 18 -5.59 -13.04 -3.06
CA SER A 18 -5.24 -14.38 -3.53
C SER A 18 -6.04 -15.48 -2.81
N ALA A 19 -6.76 -16.29 -3.57
CA ALA A 19 -7.63 -17.34 -3.02
C ALA A 19 -6.85 -18.55 -2.46
N ASN A 20 -5.64 -18.81 -2.98
CA ASN A 20 -4.82 -19.97 -2.63
C ASN A 20 -3.36 -19.74 -2.98
N VAL A 21 -2.50 -20.68 -2.60
CA VAL A 21 -1.06 -20.58 -2.78
C VAL A 21 -0.66 -20.54 -4.26
N GLU A 22 -1.34 -21.28 -5.13
CA GLU A 22 -1.09 -21.30 -6.57
C GLU A 22 -1.32 -19.93 -7.20
N GLN A 23 -2.40 -19.25 -6.80
CA GLN A 23 -2.68 -17.90 -7.27
C GLN A 23 -1.68 -16.89 -6.71
N SER A 24 -1.27 -17.01 -5.45
CA SER A 24 -0.20 -16.19 -4.87
C SER A 24 1.09 -16.30 -5.68
N PHE A 25 1.50 -17.51 -6.04
CA PHE A 25 2.67 -17.74 -6.89
C PHE A 25 2.52 -17.14 -8.27
N ALA A 26 1.36 -17.28 -8.89
CA ALA A 26 1.12 -16.69 -10.19
C ALA A 26 1.24 -15.16 -10.13
N MET A 27 0.73 -14.52 -9.08
CA MET A 27 0.87 -13.07 -8.85
C MET A 27 2.34 -12.68 -8.63
N LEU A 28 3.07 -13.40 -7.79
CA LEU A 28 4.50 -13.16 -7.54
C LEU A 28 5.36 -13.31 -8.79
N ARG A 29 5.08 -14.32 -9.65
CA ARG A 29 5.74 -14.45 -10.97
C ARG A 29 5.48 -13.26 -11.88
N MET A 30 4.24 -12.75 -11.91
CA MET A 30 3.92 -11.55 -12.67
C MET A 30 4.71 -10.34 -12.16
N MET A 31 4.87 -10.21 -10.84
CA MET A 31 5.68 -9.14 -10.24
C MET A 31 7.17 -9.29 -10.56
N GLU A 32 7.71 -10.51 -10.48
CA GLU A 32 9.10 -10.79 -10.86
C GLU A 32 9.37 -10.43 -12.31
N GLN A 33 8.47 -10.81 -13.23
CA GLN A 33 8.56 -10.46 -14.66
C GLN A 33 8.51 -8.95 -14.91
N GLN A 34 7.87 -8.20 -14.02
CA GLN A 34 7.86 -6.73 -14.01
C GLN A 34 9.13 -6.12 -13.39
N GLY A 35 10.05 -6.94 -12.89
CA GLY A 35 11.28 -6.47 -12.25
C GLY A 35 11.08 -6.01 -10.80
N ILE A 36 9.93 -6.28 -10.19
CA ILE A 36 9.67 -6.02 -8.76
C ILE A 36 10.60 -6.91 -7.93
N LYS A 37 11.29 -6.34 -6.96
CA LYS A 37 12.23 -7.04 -6.09
C LYS A 37 11.69 -7.29 -4.69
N GLN A 38 10.81 -6.40 -4.25
CA GLN A 38 10.16 -6.50 -2.95
C GLN A 38 8.68 -6.20 -3.10
N VAL A 39 7.85 -6.85 -2.31
CA VAL A 39 6.41 -6.63 -2.26
C VAL A 39 5.93 -6.56 -0.83
N VAL A 40 5.19 -5.52 -0.51
CA VAL A 40 4.52 -5.40 0.78
C VAL A 40 3.17 -6.11 0.70
N ALA A 41 3.04 -7.22 1.40
CA ALA A 41 1.78 -7.94 1.54
C ALA A 41 0.94 -7.25 2.61
N THR A 42 -0.16 -6.64 2.19
CA THR A 42 -1.04 -5.79 3.02
C THR A 42 -2.47 -6.33 3.07
N PRO A 43 -2.70 -7.55 3.57
CA PRO A 43 -4.06 -8.06 3.68
C PRO A 43 -4.93 -7.14 4.54
N HIS A 44 -6.23 -7.12 4.25
CA HIS A 44 -7.19 -6.30 4.97
C HIS A 44 -7.28 -6.65 6.46
N PHE A 45 -7.20 -5.63 7.30
CA PHE A 45 -7.55 -5.69 8.72
C PHE A 45 -8.75 -4.80 9.02
N TYR A 46 -9.85 -5.43 9.41
CA TYR A 46 -11.09 -4.76 9.83
C TYR A 46 -11.28 -4.94 11.34
N PRO A 47 -11.13 -3.88 12.15
CA PRO A 47 -11.20 -3.97 13.62
C PRO A 47 -12.56 -4.42 14.15
N GLN A 48 -13.63 -4.33 13.32
CA GLN A 48 -14.97 -4.82 13.67
C GLN A 48 -15.09 -6.36 13.58
N HIS A 49 -14.17 -6.99 12.86
CA HIS A 49 -14.26 -8.43 12.54
C HIS A 49 -13.12 -9.25 13.17
N ASP A 50 -12.01 -8.61 13.54
CA ASP A 50 -10.85 -9.32 14.05
C ASP A 50 -10.10 -8.50 15.12
N SER A 51 -9.36 -9.19 15.98
CA SER A 51 -8.37 -8.54 16.85
C SER A 51 -6.99 -8.54 16.16
N PRO A 52 -6.11 -7.57 16.49
CA PRO A 52 -4.75 -7.55 15.94
C PRO A 52 -3.99 -8.85 16.15
N GLU A 53 -4.15 -9.50 17.30
CA GLU A 53 -3.48 -10.78 17.61
C GLU A 53 -3.95 -11.90 16.67
N ARG A 54 -5.26 -12.04 16.48
CA ARG A 54 -5.84 -13.07 15.60
C ARG A 54 -5.48 -12.82 14.15
N PHE A 55 -5.52 -11.55 13.73
CA PHE A 55 -5.09 -11.16 12.39
C PHE A 55 -3.63 -11.51 12.14
N VAL A 56 -2.72 -11.15 13.03
CA VAL A 56 -1.29 -11.47 12.90
C VAL A 56 -1.09 -12.98 12.79
N GLN A 57 -1.75 -13.78 13.64
CA GLN A 57 -1.66 -15.25 13.55
C GLN A 57 -2.14 -15.79 12.20
N ARG A 58 -3.22 -15.24 11.62
CA ARG A 58 -3.70 -15.64 10.29
C ARG A 58 -2.72 -15.22 9.20
N ARG A 59 -2.20 -13.99 9.28
CA ARG A 59 -1.21 -13.46 8.35
C ARG A 59 0.06 -14.31 8.33
N GLU A 60 0.61 -14.62 9.49
CA GLU A 60 1.79 -15.48 9.62
C GLU A 60 1.55 -16.89 9.05
N ARG A 61 0.37 -17.49 9.31
CA ARG A 61 0.02 -18.80 8.74
C ARG A 61 -0.07 -18.75 7.21
N ALA A 62 -0.72 -17.73 6.65
CA ALA A 62 -0.82 -17.55 5.21
C ALA A 62 0.57 -17.34 4.57
N TYR A 63 1.44 -16.58 5.21
CA TYR A 63 2.81 -16.38 4.77
C TYR A 63 3.63 -17.68 4.85
N GLN A 64 3.50 -18.44 5.95
CA GLN A 64 4.20 -19.72 6.08
C GLN A 64 3.77 -20.71 4.99
N GLN A 65 2.48 -20.79 4.65
CA GLN A 65 2.00 -21.63 3.54
C GLN A 65 2.66 -21.23 2.19
N LEU A 66 2.92 -19.95 2.00
CA LEU A 66 3.64 -19.46 0.83
C LEU A 66 5.11 -19.89 0.88
N CYS A 67 5.80 -19.70 2.02
CA CYS A 67 7.20 -20.04 2.21
C CYS A 67 7.47 -21.55 2.05
N ASP A 68 6.61 -22.41 2.58
CA ASP A 68 6.78 -23.86 2.52
C ASP A 68 6.85 -24.40 1.08
N GLN A 69 6.27 -23.68 0.13
CA GLN A 69 6.32 -24.05 -1.29
C GLN A 69 7.41 -23.30 -2.08
N VAL A 70 7.85 -22.12 -1.62
CA VAL A 70 8.95 -21.37 -2.26
C VAL A 70 10.28 -22.11 -2.17
N LEU A 71 10.54 -22.87 -1.12
CA LEU A 71 11.78 -23.62 -0.92
C LEU A 71 12.11 -24.62 -2.05
N ILE A 72 11.19 -24.85 -2.98
CA ILE A 72 11.36 -25.83 -4.06
C ILE A 72 11.66 -25.18 -5.42
N ARG A 73 11.35 -23.89 -5.65
CA ARG A 73 11.47 -23.26 -6.99
C ARG A 73 11.61 -21.75 -6.95
N GLU A 74 12.64 -21.21 -7.60
CA GLU A 74 12.73 -19.86 -8.19
C GLU A 74 12.96 -18.66 -7.24
N SER A 75 13.58 -17.61 -7.75
CA SER A 75 13.69 -16.31 -7.06
C SER A 75 12.39 -15.54 -7.23
N PHE A 76 11.64 -15.37 -6.15
CA PHE A 76 10.50 -14.47 -6.11
C PHE A 76 10.87 -13.12 -5.45
N PRO A 77 10.07 -12.06 -5.65
CA PRO A 77 10.21 -10.84 -4.85
C PRO A 77 10.19 -11.15 -3.36
N GLU A 78 11.04 -10.49 -2.61
CA GLU A 78 11.01 -10.56 -1.14
C GLU A 78 9.66 -10.04 -0.62
N VAL A 79 9.03 -10.81 0.25
CA VAL A 79 7.72 -10.45 0.82
C VAL A 79 7.91 -9.80 2.18
N ILE A 80 7.49 -8.54 2.30
CA ILE A 80 7.45 -7.79 3.55
C ILE A 80 6.01 -7.84 4.07
N LEU A 81 5.82 -8.31 5.30
CA LEU A 81 4.48 -8.40 5.89
C LEU A 81 4.00 -7.05 6.42
N GLY A 82 2.75 -6.74 6.16
CA GLY A 82 2.07 -5.54 6.63
C GLY A 82 0.59 -5.81 6.85
N ALA A 83 -0.21 -4.78 6.82
CA ALA A 83 -1.66 -4.80 6.83
C ALA A 83 -2.22 -3.57 6.12
N GLU A 84 -3.31 -3.69 5.40
CA GLU A 84 -4.18 -2.58 5.05
C GLU A 84 -5.22 -2.43 6.16
N VAL A 85 -5.00 -1.44 7.03
CA VAL A 85 -5.81 -1.24 8.22
C VAL A 85 -6.97 -0.31 7.91
N TYR A 86 -8.20 -0.81 8.00
CA TYR A 86 -9.37 0.04 7.89
C TYR A 86 -9.40 1.03 9.06
N PHE A 87 -9.53 2.32 8.75
CA PHE A 87 -9.56 3.40 9.75
C PHE A 87 -10.63 3.14 10.82
N PHE A 88 -10.25 3.29 12.08
CA PHE A 88 -11.16 3.26 13.21
C PHE A 88 -10.85 4.38 14.21
N ARG A 89 -11.89 4.85 14.88
CA ARG A 89 -11.74 5.90 15.89
C ARG A 89 -10.91 5.38 17.08
N GLY A 90 -9.95 6.18 17.53
CA GLY A 90 -9.06 5.84 18.66
C GLY A 90 -7.90 4.93 18.25
N MET A 91 -7.64 4.74 16.94
CA MET A 91 -6.52 3.91 16.50
C MET A 91 -5.16 4.44 16.98
N SER A 92 -5.00 5.76 17.13
CA SER A 92 -3.79 6.38 17.68
C SER A 92 -3.51 6.00 19.14
N GLN A 93 -4.54 5.57 19.88
CA GLN A 93 -4.47 5.15 21.27
C GLN A 93 -4.39 3.62 21.43
N SER A 94 -4.46 2.87 20.35
CA SER A 94 -4.41 1.41 20.39
C SER A 94 -3.01 0.92 20.74
N ASP A 95 -2.87 0.16 21.82
CA ASP A 95 -1.60 -0.45 22.25
C ASP A 95 -1.12 -1.56 21.30
N GLN A 96 -1.96 -1.93 20.34
CA GLN A 96 -1.71 -3.02 19.39
C GLN A 96 -1.41 -2.54 17.98
N LEU A 97 -1.34 -1.21 17.79
CA LEU A 97 -1.17 -0.63 16.45
C LEU A 97 0.15 -1.07 15.79
N GLU A 98 1.21 -1.23 16.59
CA GLU A 98 2.53 -1.68 16.14
C GLU A 98 2.51 -3.08 15.51
N ARG A 99 1.56 -3.94 15.87
CA ARG A 99 1.41 -5.28 15.27
C ARG A 99 0.92 -5.26 13.83
N LEU A 100 0.35 -4.11 13.41
CA LEU A 100 -0.23 -3.90 12.10
C LEU A 100 0.69 -3.09 11.17
N THR A 101 1.88 -2.73 11.63
CA THR A 101 2.87 -2.00 10.82
C THR A 101 3.48 -2.88 9.74
N ILE A 102 4.11 -2.24 8.76
CA ILE A 102 4.78 -2.90 7.65
C ILE A 102 6.16 -3.37 8.12
N GLY A 103 6.41 -4.66 8.03
CA GLY A 103 7.62 -5.30 8.52
C GLY A 103 7.88 -4.98 9.99
N GLU A 104 9.13 -4.76 10.33
CA GLU A 104 9.54 -4.24 11.64
C GLU A 104 9.60 -2.70 11.65
N LYS A 105 9.08 -2.08 10.58
CA LYS A 105 9.18 -0.64 10.35
C LYS A 105 8.03 0.12 11.01
N ARG A 106 8.29 1.38 11.25
CA ARG A 106 7.30 2.24 11.90
C ARG A 106 6.44 2.97 10.86
N CYS A 107 5.85 2.23 9.92
CA CYS A 107 4.85 2.76 9.00
C CYS A 107 3.64 1.81 8.91
N ILE A 108 2.46 2.37 8.60
CA ILE A 108 1.20 1.64 8.58
C ILE A 108 0.35 2.12 7.40
N LEU A 109 -0.16 1.18 6.60
CA LEU A 109 -1.06 1.49 5.49
C LEU A 109 -2.50 1.56 6.01
N ILE A 110 -3.18 2.68 5.79
CA ILE A 110 -4.50 2.97 6.34
C ILE A 110 -5.50 3.19 5.22
N GLU A 111 -6.52 2.33 5.13
CA GLU A 111 -7.69 2.53 4.30
C GLU A 111 -8.67 3.47 4.99
N MET A 112 -8.90 4.63 4.42
CA MET A 112 -9.83 5.62 4.96
C MET A 112 -11.27 5.34 4.53
N PRO A 113 -12.29 5.74 5.32
CA PRO A 113 -13.68 5.60 4.92
C PRO A 113 -14.00 6.34 3.61
N MET A 114 -14.89 5.77 2.80
CA MET A 114 -15.40 6.40 1.58
C MET A 114 -16.26 7.64 1.85
N ALA A 115 -16.68 7.85 3.07
CA ALA A 115 -17.44 9.03 3.54
C ALA A 115 -16.57 10.30 3.57
N ALA A 116 -17.18 11.43 3.91
CA ALA A 116 -16.45 12.67 4.17
C ALA A 116 -15.54 12.49 5.39
N TRP A 117 -14.27 12.88 5.26
CA TRP A 117 -13.33 12.83 6.38
C TRP A 117 -13.54 14.02 7.29
N THR A 118 -13.59 13.75 8.59
CA THR A 118 -13.75 14.77 9.64
C THR A 118 -12.39 15.26 10.13
N ASP A 119 -12.35 16.40 10.81
CA ASP A 119 -11.14 16.90 11.46
C ASP A 119 -10.59 15.92 12.51
N GLU A 120 -11.45 15.13 13.12
CA GLU A 120 -11.04 14.07 14.05
C GLU A 120 -10.21 12.99 13.34
N MET A 121 -10.61 12.56 12.14
CA MET A 121 -9.85 11.59 11.35
C MET A 121 -8.45 12.11 10.98
N TYR A 122 -8.33 13.38 10.60
CA TYR A 122 -7.01 13.96 10.35
C TYR A 122 -6.17 14.05 11.62
N ARG A 123 -6.77 14.41 12.76
CA ARG A 123 -6.06 14.42 14.04
C ARG A 123 -5.59 13.03 14.46
N GLU A 124 -6.37 11.97 14.22
CA GLU A 124 -5.93 10.58 14.46
C GLU A 124 -4.67 10.26 13.65
N LEU A 125 -4.64 10.58 12.36
CA LEU A 125 -3.45 10.37 11.53
C LEU A 125 -2.23 11.15 12.06
N GLU A 126 -2.42 12.42 12.46
CA GLU A 126 -1.36 13.24 13.06
C GLU A 126 -0.85 12.64 14.39
N GLN A 127 -1.76 12.13 15.23
CA GLN A 127 -1.42 11.53 16.52
C GLN A 127 -0.65 10.20 16.34
N ILE A 128 -0.99 9.38 15.37
CA ILE A 128 -0.21 8.18 15.03
C ILE A 128 1.25 8.57 14.77
N ARG A 129 1.48 9.62 14.01
CA ARG A 129 2.84 10.09 13.71
C ARG A 129 3.52 10.71 14.93
N THR A 130 2.85 11.61 15.63
CA THR A 130 3.48 12.44 16.67
C THR A 130 3.59 11.73 18.02
N GLN A 131 2.64 10.87 18.37
CA GLN A 131 2.60 10.20 19.67
C GLN A 131 3.18 8.78 19.63
N ARG A 132 3.00 8.06 18.49
CA ARG A 132 3.48 6.68 18.35
C ARG A 132 4.78 6.59 17.54
N GLY A 133 5.18 7.67 16.84
CA GLY A 133 6.32 7.67 15.93
C GLY A 133 6.12 6.74 14.71
N ILE A 134 4.87 6.34 14.41
CA ILE A 134 4.51 5.51 13.26
C ILE A 134 4.14 6.43 12.10
N VAL A 135 4.65 6.18 10.90
CA VAL A 135 4.30 6.94 9.69
C VAL A 135 2.98 6.43 9.12
N PRO A 136 1.88 7.21 9.17
CA PRO A 136 0.65 6.80 8.52
C PRO A 136 0.76 6.98 7.00
N ILE A 137 0.42 5.93 6.26
CA ILE A 137 0.33 5.92 4.80
C ILE A 137 -1.15 5.82 4.43
N VAL A 138 -1.68 6.85 3.79
CA VAL A 138 -3.06 6.82 3.29
C VAL A 138 -3.10 5.99 2.01
N ALA A 139 -3.80 4.85 2.06
CA ALA A 139 -3.94 3.91 0.96
C ALA A 139 -4.76 4.52 -0.20
N HIS A 140 -4.47 4.07 -1.43
CA HIS A 140 -5.22 4.31 -2.67
C HIS A 140 -6.00 5.65 -2.71
N ILE A 141 -5.26 6.77 -2.58
CA ILE A 141 -5.84 8.14 -2.57
C ILE A 141 -6.81 8.39 -3.74
N ASP A 142 -6.58 7.73 -4.86
CA ASP A 142 -7.39 7.80 -6.07
C ASP A 142 -8.88 7.45 -5.82
N ARG A 143 -9.17 6.54 -4.87
CA ARG A 143 -10.55 6.20 -4.49
C ARG A 143 -11.31 7.36 -3.83
N TYR A 144 -10.59 8.33 -3.26
CA TYR A 144 -11.15 9.44 -2.51
C TYR A 144 -11.17 10.77 -3.28
N LEU A 145 -10.63 10.82 -4.50
CA LEU A 145 -10.57 12.03 -5.32
C LEU A 145 -11.88 12.26 -6.09
N ARG A 146 -12.94 12.54 -5.35
CA ARG A 146 -14.25 12.88 -5.95
C ARG A 146 -14.29 14.32 -6.44
N PRO A 147 -15.08 14.63 -7.49
CA PRO A 147 -15.34 16.01 -7.89
C PRO A 147 -15.76 16.85 -6.68
N PHE A 148 -15.34 18.12 -6.66
CA PHE A 148 -15.60 19.13 -5.63
C PHE A 148 -14.91 18.93 -4.26
N THR A 149 -14.51 17.73 -3.86
CA THR A 149 -13.86 17.48 -2.56
C THR A 149 -12.36 17.16 -2.65
N ALA A 150 -11.90 16.69 -3.80
CA ALA A 150 -10.52 16.27 -4.03
C ALA A 150 -9.50 17.35 -3.65
N GLY A 151 -9.72 18.60 -4.08
CA GLY A 151 -8.78 19.70 -3.82
C GLY A 151 -8.64 20.03 -2.34
N ALA A 152 -9.75 20.07 -1.59
CA ALA A 152 -9.73 20.35 -0.16
C ALA A 152 -9.04 19.21 0.62
N ARG A 153 -9.37 17.95 0.28
CA ARG A 153 -8.76 16.75 0.90
C ARG A 153 -7.25 16.72 0.68
N MET A 154 -6.80 16.94 -0.55
CA MET A 154 -5.38 16.94 -0.85
C MET A 154 -4.63 18.07 -0.13
N ARG A 155 -5.19 19.30 -0.07
CA ARG A 155 -4.57 20.38 0.72
C ARG A 155 -4.47 20.05 2.20
N ARG A 156 -5.46 19.37 2.76
CA ARG A 156 -5.43 18.97 4.18
C ARG A 156 -4.35 17.90 4.42
N LEU A 157 -4.22 16.92 3.52
CA LEU A 157 -3.16 15.90 3.61
C LEU A 157 -1.76 16.50 3.48
N GLU A 158 -1.57 17.51 2.64
CA GLU A 158 -0.29 18.23 2.51
C GLU A 158 0.14 18.95 3.80
N GLN A 159 -0.80 19.29 4.64
CA GLN A 159 -0.56 19.93 5.93
C GLN A 159 -0.40 18.91 7.08
N SER A 160 -0.63 17.65 6.81
CA SER A 160 -0.57 16.56 7.79
C SER A 160 0.71 15.73 7.58
N PRO A 161 1.31 15.19 8.64
CA PRO A 161 2.55 14.40 8.54
C PRO A 161 2.26 12.96 8.07
N VAL A 162 1.67 12.83 6.90
CA VAL A 162 1.25 11.54 6.31
C VAL A 162 1.93 11.30 4.96
N VAL A 163 2.12 10.05 4.62
CA VAL A 163 2.50 9.60 3.29
C VAL A 163 1.24 9.23 2.50
N VAL A 164 1.24 9.49 1.21
CA VAL A 164 0.08 9.22 0.33
C VAL A 164 0.47 8.17 -0.70
N GLN A 165 -0.24 7.05 -0.71
CA GLN A 165 -0.10 6.00 -1.71
C GLN A 165 -1.24 6.08 -2.73
N ALA A 166 -0.93 5.82 -4.00
CA ALA A 166 -1.90 5.70 -5.09
C ALA A 166 -1.76 4.37 -5.82
N ASN A 167 -2.87 3.84 -6.32
CA ASN A 167 -2.86 2.61 -7.09
C ASN A 167 -2.26 2.83 -8.49
N ALA A 168 -1.56 1.82 -9.02
CA ALA A 168 -1.02 1.82 -10.36
C ALA A 168 -2.09 2.13 -11.43
N ASP A 169 -3.29 1.59 -11.26
CA ASP A 169 -4.45 1.83 -12.10
C ASP A 169 -4.81 3.32 -12.27
N PHE A 170 -4.56 4.15 -11.27
CA PHE A 170 -4.79 5.59 -11.33
C PHE A 170 -3.96 6.26 -12.44
N PHE A 171 -2.77 5.73 -12.69
CA PHE A 171 -1.86 6.19 -13.73
C PHE A 171 -2.17 5.57 -15.11
N LEU A 172 -2.84 4.42 -15.15
CA LEU A 172 -3.08 3.67 -16.39
C LEU A 172 -4.40 4.05 -17.05
N LYS A 173 -5.45 4.33 -16.29
CA LYS A 173 -6.77 4.70 -16.81
C LYS A 173 -6.73 6.06 -17.54
N ARG A 174 -7.28 6.12 -18.75
CA ARG A 174 -7.28 7.34 -19.61
C ARG A 174 -7.94 8.54 -18.90
N THR A 175 -8.96 8.30 -18.10
CA THR A 175 -9.74 9.33 -17.42
C THR A 175 -9.02 9.95 -16.22
N THR A 176 -8.10 9.22 -15.59
CA THR A 176 -7.44 9.62 -14.34
C THR A 176 -5.96 9.93 -14.48
N ALA A 177 -5.30 9.35 -15.49
CA ALA A 177 -3.84 9.42 -15.65
C ALA A 177 -3.27 10.85 -15.63
N ARG A 178 -3.97 11.83 -16.24
CA ARG A 178 -3.52 13.23 -16.21
C ARG A 178 -3.48 13.81 -14.80
N THR A 179 -4.50 13.49 -13.99
CA THR A 179 -4.56 13.91 -12.59
C THR A 179 -3.51 13.19 -11.75
N ALA A 180 -3.34 11.89 -11.93
CA ALA A 180 -2.33 11.08 -11.25
C ALA A 180 -0.92 11.63 -11.48
N LEU A 181 -0.54 11.85 -12.74
CA LEU A 181 0.77 12.39 -13.12
C LEU A 181 1.01 13.79 -12.55
N ARG A 182 -0.03 14.66 -12.55
CA ARG A 182 0.08 16.00 -11.96
C ARG A 182 0.31 15.92 -10.45
N LEU A 183 -0.48 15.14 -9.73
CA LEU A 183 -0.33 14.99 -8.27
C LEU A 183 1.03 14.39 -7.89
N LEU A 184 1.51 13.41 -8.65
CA LEU A 184 2.83 12.82 -8.43
C LEU A 184 3.95 13.84 -8.71
N LYS A 185 3.85 14.63 -9.80
CA LYS A 185 4.80 15.71 -10.11
C LYS A 185 4.88 16.75 -9.00
N GLU A 186 3.72 17.10 -8.44
CA GLU A 186 3.58 18.07 -7.33
C GLU A 186 4.01 17.50 -5.97
N ASN A 187 4.54 16.27 -5.91
CA ASN A 187 4.89 15.55 -4.68
C ASN A 187 3.73 15.41 -3.68
N ARG A 188 2.52 15.18 -4.19
CA ARG A 188 1.29 14.98 -3.43
C ARG A 188 0.88 13.50 -3.39
N ILE A 189 1.54 12.68 -4.17
CA ILE A 189 1.59 11.23 -4.11
C ILE A 189 3.06 10.86 -3.91
N HIS A 190 3.34 9.96 -2.97
CA HIS A 190 4.68 9.59 -2.54
C HIS A 190 5.02 8.16 -2.91
N LEU A 191 4.03 7.26 -2.85
CA LEU A 191 4.17 5.83 -3.08
C LEU A 191 3.18 5.33 -4.14
N LEU A 192 3.60 4.29 -4.85
CA LEU A 192 2.73 3.51 -5.73
C LEU A 192 2.61 2.08 -5.20
N GLY A 193 1.44 1.46 -5.43
CA GLY A 193 1.19 0.05 -5.19
C GLY A 193 0.25 -0.49 -6.26
N SER A 194 0.29 -1.79 -6.51
CA SER A 194 -0.63 -2.40 -7.48
C SER A 194 -2.03 -2.54 -6.92
N ASP A 195 -2.15 -2.76 -5.62
CA ASP A 195 -3.41 -3.16 -4.96
C ASP A 195 -4.00 -4.41 -5.65
N CYS A 196 -3.10 -5.32 -6.05
CA CYS A 196 -3.46 -6.53 -6.81
C CYS A 196 -4.11 -7.58 -5.90
N HIS A 197 -5.12 -8.26 -6.44
CA HIS A 197 -5.92 -9.28 -5.73
C HIS A 197 -5.98 -10.61 -6.47
N ASP A 198 -5.73 -10.59 -7.78
CA ASP A 198 -5.81 -11.75 -8.64
C ASP A 198 -4.87 -11.61 -9.85
N THR A 199 -4.91 -12.59 -10.75
CA THR A 199 -4.09 -12.60 -11.97
C THR A 199 -4.79 -12.05 -13.21
N GLU A 200 -6.05 -11.60 -13.09
CA GLU A 200 -6.88 -11.21 -14.24
C GLU A 200 -7.39 -9.78 -14.16
N ARG A 201 -8.28 -9.49 -13.19
CA ARG A 201 -9.01 -8.21 -13.07
C ARG A 201 -8.22 -7.17 -12.30
N ARG A 202 -7.68 -7.57 -11.15
CA ARG A 202 -6.85 -6.74 -10.27
C ARG A 202 -5.45 -7.33 -10.21
N LYS A 203 -4.84 -7.52 -11.37
CA LYS A 203 -3.51 -8.13 -11.51
C LYS A 203 -2.39 -7.15 -11.16
N PRO A 204 -1.19 -7.66 -10.82
CA PRO A 204 0.02 -6.83 -10.72
C PRO A 204 0.25 -6.04 -12.00
N ASN A 205 0.41 -4.71 -11.90
CA ASN A 205 0.53 -3.81 -13.05
C ASN A 205 1.39 -2.57 -12.76
N LEU A 206 2.27 -2.68 -11.74
CA LEU A 206 3.05 -1.55 -11.26
C LEU A 206 4.09 -1.08 -12.29
N ASP A 207 4.71 -2.01 -13.04
CA ASP A 207 5.68 -1.71 -14.08
C ASP A 207 5.11 -0.78 -15.16
N ALA A 208 3.90 -1.07 -15.64
CA ALA A 208 3.22 -0.27 -16.63
C ALA A 208 2.94 1.16 -16.15
N ALA A 209 2.57 1.32 -14.86
CA ALA A 209 2.39 2.63 -14.25
C ALA A 209 3.73 3.38 -14.14
N LEU A 210 4.79 2.73 -13.67
CA LEU A 210 6.12 3.32 -13.53
C LEU A 210 6.72 3.67 -14.91
N GLN A 211 6.55 2.83 -15.93
CA GLN A 211 6.96 3.13 -17.28
C GLN A 211 6.26 4.38 -17.83
N ARG A 212 4.96 4.51 -17.55
CA ARG A 212 4.20 5.71 -17.93
C ARG A 212 4.70 6.95 -17.18
N VAL A 213 4.95 6.84 -15.89
CA VAL A 213 5.53 7.92 -15.08
C VAL A 213 6.88 8.34 -15.65
N ARG A 214 7.78 7.39 -15.88
CA ARG A 214 9.10 7.63 -16.47
C ARG A 214 9.00 8.36 -17.81
N THR A 215 8.13 7.88 -18.70
CA THR A 215 7.94 8.48 -20.03
C THR A 215 7.41 9.90 -19.97
N LYS A 216 6.56 10.24 -18.98
CA LYS A 216 5.87 11.53 -18.91
C LYS A 216 6.54 12.54 -17.97
N LEU A 217 7.23 12.09 -16.94
CA LEU A 217 7.80 12.94 -15.89
C LEU A 217 9.32 12.78 -15.72
N GLY A 218 9.92 11.76 -16.34
CA GLY A 218 11.36 11.49 -16.26
C GLY A 218 11.76 10.62 -15.06
N ASP A 219 13.07 10.26 -15.03
CA ASP A 219 13.64 9.38 -14.02
C ASP A 219 13.78 10.03 -12.64
N ASP A 220 13.85 11.35 -12.56
CA ASP A 220 13.92 12.05 -11.26
C ASP A 220 12.71 11.77 -10.38
N VAL A 221 11.53 11.66 -10.99
CA VAL A 221 10.30 11.32 -10.25
C VAL A 221 10.32 9.87 -9.79
N ILE A 222 10.88 8.96 -10.59
CA ILE A 222 11.05 7.56 -10.20
C ILE A 222 12.02 7.47 -9.01
N ARG A 223 13.19 8.12 -9.08
CA ARG A 223 14.15 8.18 -7.97
C ARG A 223 13.53 8.72 -6.67
N ARG A 224 12.66 9.71 -6.77
CA ARG A 224 11.96 10.26 -5.60
C ARG A 224 11.01 9.24 -4.97
N ILE A 225 10.29 8.44 -5.77
CA ILE A 225 9.45 7.33 -5.27
C ILE A 225 10.33 6.31 -4.56
N GLU A 226 11.43 5.89 -5.18
CA GLU A 226 12.39 4.94 -4.61
C GLU A 226 12.96 5.45 -3.28
N MET A 227 13.35 6.72 -3.21
CA MET A 227 13.83 7.34 -1.95
C MET A 227 12.77 7.30 -0.84
N HIS A 228 11.51 7.59 -1.14
CA HIS A 228 10.44 7.47 -0.14
C HIS A 228 10.23 6.02 0.32
N GLN A 229 10.36 5.04 -0.58
CA GLN A 229 10.27 3.61 -0.25
C GLN A 229 11.43 3.19 0.66
N GLU A 230 12.67 3.56 0.30
CA GLU A 230 13.88 3.28 1.08
C GLU A 230 13.80 3.90 2.48
N GLU A 231 13.41 5.18 2.59
CA GLU A 231 13.24 5.88 3.86
C GLU A 231 12.22 5.17 4.78
N LEU A 232 11.12 4.68 4.23
CA LEU A 232 10.07 3.99 4.99
C LEU A 232 10.48 2.57 5.40
N LEU A 233 11.34 1.91 4.64
CA LEU A 233 11.78 0.54 4.89
C LEU A 233 13.22 0.47 5.47
N ASP A 234 13.90 1.62 5.71
CA ASP A 234 15.29 1.74 6.18
C ASP A 234 16.26 0.90 5.32
N LEU A 235 16.13 0.96 3.99
CA LEU A 235 16.93 0.21 3.03
C LEU A 235 18.17 1.01 2.58
#